data_479556413f6bcd2ded4183dd452cf610
#
_entry.id   479556413f6bcd2ded4183dd452cf610
#
_cell.length_a   1.000
_cell.length_b   1.000
_cell.length_c   1.000
_cell.angle_alpha   90.00
_cell.angle_beta   90.00
_cell.angle_gamma   90.00
#
_symmetry.space_group_name_H-M   'P 1'
#
loop_
_entity.id
_entity.type
_entity.pdbx_description
1 polymer ?
#
loop_
_entity_poly.entity_id
_entity_poly.type
_entity_poly.pdbx_seq_one_letter_code
_entity_poly.pdbx_strand_id
1 'polypeptide(L)'
;LDQEFPGEYQVFVGYKYIHPFIQDAVKDILAAGIKTIYGIPLAPHYSAFNTGDYHARAKEVLVNHGDVTYVEAKSWWQNDDLIHFWSDQLVALKPQIDQPDTKVILSAHSLPMSIIDGGDSYRDEVEANMRTVVKTAGLTPDQYTIAWQSAGRTEQKWIGPDFVTVAQNLIEQDNIKHIISASVGFINDNLEILYDVDIELKQAIETKGGKLTRLQMPNDDPKLISALKAEVLKLAKA
;
A
#
# COMPACT_ATOMS: atom_id res chain seq x y z
N LEU A 1 -2.46 15.44 14.26
CA LEU A 1 -3.29 15.29 15.46
C LEU A 1 -2.92 16.33 16.52
N ASP A 2 -1.67 16.43 16.91
CA ASP A 2 -1.25 17.30 18.02
C ASP A 2 -1.54 18.80 17.80
N GLN A 3 -1.48 19.28 16.56
CA GLN A 3 -1.82 20.67 16.22
C GLN A 3 -3.33 20.99 16.37
N GLU A 4 -4.20 20.01 16.09
CA GLU A 4 -5.66 20.20 16.15
C GLU A 4 -6.27 19.70 17.46
N PHE A 5 -5.63 18.75 18.12
CA PHE A 5 -6.06 18.10 19.35
C PHE A 5 -4.89 18.04 20.35
N PRO A 6 -4.40 19.20 20.84
CA PRO A 6 -3.19 19.26 21.66
C PRO A 6 -3.37 18.48 22.96
N GLY A 7 -2.50 17.49 23.15
CA GLY A 7 -2.48 16.65 24.34
C GLY A 7 -3.55 15.57 24.42
N GLU A 8 -4.42 15.42 23.40
CA GLU A 8 -5.46 14.36 23.38
C GLU A 8 -4.92 13.03 22.84
N TYR A 9 -3.90 13.08 22.00
CA TYR A 9 -3.32 11.89 21.37
C TYR A 9 -1.80 11.85 21.57
N GLN A 10 -1.30 10.65 21.77
CA GLN A 10 0.13 10.36 21.77
C GLN A 10 0.43 9.28 20.74
N VAL A 11 1.47 9.47 19.91
CA VAL A 11 1.84 8.55 18.84
C VAL A 11 3.00 7.69 19.27
N PHE A 12 2.87 6.38 19.07
CA PHE A 12 3.91 5.39 19.26
C PHE A 12 4.11 4.63 17.95
N VAL A 13 5.34 4.26 17.65
CA VAL A 13 5.68 3.53 16.43
C VAL A 13 6.21 2.16 16.82
N GLY A 14 5.69 1.11 16.19
CA GLY A 14 6.15 -0.26 16.37
C GLY A 14 6.34 -0.94 15.01
N TYR A 15 7.42 -1.72 14.89
CA TYR A 15 7.77 -2.45 13.69
C TYR A 15 7.65 -3.96 13.89
N LYS A 16 7.47 -4.71 12.80
CA LYS A 16 7.39 -6.16 12.84
C LYS A 16 8.77 -6.83 12.99
N TYR A 17 9.79 -6.27 12.34
CA TYR A 17 11.09 -6.93 12.14
C TYR A 17 12.29 -6.18 12.72
N ILE A 18 12.12 -4.94 13.19
CA ILE A 18 13.18 -4.13 13.80
C ILE A 18 12.65 -3.43 15.06
N HIS A 19 13.56 -2.97 15.95
CA HIS A 19 13.20 -2.17 17.12
C HIS A 19 12.80 -0.71 16.74
N PRO A 20 11.85 -0.13 17.53
CA PRO A 20 11.04 -0.82 18.55
C PRO A 20 10.05 -1.78 17.89
N PHE A 21 9.94 -3.00 18.43
CA PHE A 21 8.92 -3.94 17.97
C PHE A 21 7.51 -3.46 18.37
N ILE A 22 6.48 -4.00 17.69
CA ILE A 22 5.07 -3.71 18.03
C ILE A 22 4.81 -3.98 19.53
N GLN A 23 5.35 -5.09 20.04
CA GLN A 23 5.22 -5.44 21.45
C GLN A 23 5.89 -4.43 22.38
N ASP A 24 7.03 -3.85 21.98
CA ASP A 24 7.74 -2.83 22.75
C ASP A 24 6.92 -1.53 22.81
N ALA A 25 6.41 -1.08 21.65
CA ALA A 25 5.54 0.09 21.57
C ALA A 25 4.29 -0.05 22.46
N VAL A 26 3.66 -1.24 22.48
CA VAL A 26 2.50 -1.48 23.36
C VAL A 26 2.89 -1.44 24.84
N LYS A 27 4.07 -1.98 25.24
CA LYS A 27 4.56 -1.87 26.61
C LYS A 27 4.81 -0.41 27.02
N ASP A 28 5.38 0.41 26.11
CA ASP A 28 5.60 1.84 26.37
C ASP A 28 4.26 2.58 26.55
N ILE A 29 3.24 2.26 25.76
CA ILE A 29 1.88 2.78 25.90
C ILE A 29 1.29 2.43 27.27
N LEU A 30 1.45 1.17 27.70
CA LEU A 30 0.98 0.72 29.01
C LEU A 30 1.73 1.44 30.16
N ALA A 31 3.04 1.61 30.02
CA ALA A 31 3.87 2.35 31.00
C ALA A 31 3.48 3.83 31.09
N ALA A 32 2.99 4.43 29.99
CA ALA A 32 2.44 5.79 29.96
C ALA A 32 1.03 5.89 30.60
N GLY A 33 0.43 4.77 31.01
CA GLY A 33 -0.90 4.74 31.64
C GLY A 33 -2.07 4.95 30.68
N ILE A 34 -1.86 4.84 29.38
CA ILE A 34 -2.88 5.02 28.33
C ILE A 34 -3.84 3.84 28.36
N LYS A 35 -5.14 4.13 28.23
CA LYS A 35 -6.22 3.14 28.32
C LYS A 35 -6.92 2.85 26.99
N THR A 36 -6.73 3.67 25.98
CA THR A 36 -7.30 3.45 24.63
C THR A 36 -6.20 3.51 23.60
N ILE A 37 -6.07 2.48 22.79
CA ILE A 37 -5.07 2.34 21.73
C ILE A 37 -5.79 2.22 20.39
N TYR A 38 -5.45 3.08 19.46
CA TYR A 38 -5.86 2.96 18.05
C TYR A 38 -4.70 2.40 17.25
N GLY A 39 -4.80 1.13 16.85
CA GLY A 39 -3.78 0.46 16.03
C GLY A 39 -4.04 0.71 14.56
N ILE A 40 -3.11 1.41 13.89
CA ILE A 40 -3.21 1.71 12.47
C ILE A 40 -1.99 1.15 11.74
N PRO A 41 -2.14 0.06 10.98
CA PRO A 41 -1.08 -0.42 10.10
C PRO A 41 -0.79 0.61 9.01
N LEU A 42 0.50 0.88 8.78
CA LEU A 42 0.95 1.70 7.64
C LEU A 42 0.94 0.87 6.34
N ALA A 43 -0.14 0.12 6.15
CA ALA A 43 -0.50 -0.65 4.96
C ALA A 43 -2.02 -0.59 4.81
N PRO A 44 -2.55 0.02 3.73
CA PRO A 44 -3.97 0.35 3.64
C PRO A 44 -4.88 -0.85 3.41
N HIS A 45 -4.35 -1.95 2.89
CA HIS A 45 -5.10 -3.16 2.54
C HIS A 45 -4.95 -4.24 3.62
N TYR A 46 -6.05 -4.88 3.97
CA TYR A 46 -6.03 -5.97 4.95
C TYR A 46 -5.45 -7.26 4.36
N SER A 47 -4.63 -7.91 5.14
CA SER A 47 -4.30 -9.32 5.02
C SER A 47 -4.09 -9.91 6.41
N ALA A 48 -4.67 -11.07 6.67
CA ALA A 48 -4.42 -11.80 7.92
C ALA A 48 -2.93 -12.13 8.10
N PHE A 49 -2.23 -12.36 6.98
CA PHE A 49 -0.79 -12.66 6.96
C PHE A 49 0.09 -11.45 7.28
N ASN A 50 -0.38 -10.23 7.01
CA ASN A 50 0.39 -8.99 7.16
C ASN A 50 -0.19 -8.08 8.25
N THR A 51 -1.21 -7.28 7.94
CA THR A 51 -1.80 -6.31 8.88
C THR A 51 -2.49 -7.00 10.05
N GLY A 52 -3.11 -8.16 9.82
CA GLY A 52 -3.69 -9.00 10.86
C GLY A 52 -2.65 -9.49 11.89
N ASP A 53 -1.45 -9.86 11.44
CA ASP A 53 -0.34 -10.25 12.33
C ASP A 53 0.15 -9.06 13.19
N TYR A 54 0.12 -7.82 12.65
CA TYR A 54 0.47 -6.63 13.45
C TYR A 54 -0.51 -6.44 14.62
N HIS A 55 -1.80 -6.54 14.37
CA HIS A 55 -2.82 -6.46 15.41
C HIS A 55 -2.73 -7.64 16.40
N ALA A 56 -2.46 -8.86 15.93
CA ALA A 56 -2.27 -10.02 16.79
C ALA A 56 -1.11 -9.82 17.76
N ARG A 57 0.04 -9.31 17.30
CA ARG A 57 1.22 -9.00 18.14
C ARG A 57 0.93 -7.91 19.17
N ALA A 58 0.16 -6.90 18.82
CA ALA A 58 -0.28 -5.88 19.78
C ALA A 58 -1.21 -6.47 20.85
N LYS A 59 -2.19 -7.26 20.45
CA LYS A 59 -3.16 -7.92 21.35
C LYS A 59 -2.52 -8.95 22.26
N GLU A 60 -1.46 -9.65 21.82
CA GLU A 60 -0.70 -10.60 22.63
C GLU A 60 -0.19 -9.96 23.94
N VAL A 61 0.33 -8.73 23.86
CA VAL A 61 0.78 -7.98 25.05
C VAL A 61 -0.39 -7.57 25.95
N LEU A 62 -1.56 -7.35 25.37
CA LEU A 62 -2.74 -6.86 26.07
C LEU A 62 -3.58 -7.94 26.77
N VAL A 63 -3.26 -9.23 26.60
CA VAL A 63 -4.04 -10.37 27.15
C VAL A 63 -4.37 -10.21 28.63
N ASN A 64 -3.43 -9.67 29.44
CA ASN A 64 -3.59 -9.48 30.88
C ASN A 64 -3.95 -8.04 31.27
N HIS A 65 -4.35 -7.18 30.31
CA HIS A 65 -4.65 -5.77 30.50
C HIS A 65 -6.09 -5.45 30.09
N GLY A 66 -7.05 -6.14 30.74
CA GLY A 66 -8.49 -6.01 30.44
C GLY A 66 -9.10 -4.62 30.68
N ASP A 67 -8.34 -3.70 31.28
CA ASP A 67 -8.67 -2.31 31.47
C ASP A 67 -8.19 -1.38 30.31
N VAL A 68 -7.59 -1.98 29.26
CA VAL A 68 -7.13 -1.28 28.06
C VAL A 68 -7.97 -1.68 26.86
N THR A 69 -8.52 -0.69 26.18
CA THR A 69 -9.28 -0.87 24.93
C THR A 69 -8.34 -0.78 23.74
N TYR A 70 -8.35 -1.79 22.87
CA TYR A 70 -7.61 -1.79 21.60
C TYR A 70 -8.58 -1.76 20.43
N VAL A 71 -8.54 -0.69 19.64
CA VAL A 71 -9.36 -0.48 18.44
C VAL A 71 -8.47 -0.58 17.22
N GLU A 72 -8.78 -1.52 16.32
CA GLU A 72 -7.97 -1.78 15.13
C GLU A 72 -8.53 -1.15 13.86
N ALA A 73 -7.68 -0.47 13.10
CA ALA A 73 -7.95 -0.16 11.71
C ALA A 73 -7.71 -1.41 10.88
N LYS A 74 -8.77 -2.09 10.46
CA LYS A 74 -8.65 -3.33 9.68
C LYS A 74 -8.13 -3.05 8.28
N SER A 75 -8.73 -2.09 7.57
CA SER A 75 -8.26 -1.57 6.29
C SER A 75 -8.75 -0.14 6.08
N TRP A 76 -8.00 0.67 5.32
CA TRP A 76 -8.30 2.09 5.10
C TRP A 76 -8.03 2.56 3.66
N TRP A 77 -7.89 1.61 2.71
CA TRP A 77 -7.63 1.89 1.30
C TRP A 77 -8.74 2.71 0.61
N GLN A 78 -9.96 2.72 1.17
CA GLN A 78 -11.10 3.47 0.64
C GLN A 78 -11.07 4.96 1.01
N ASN A 79 -10.03 5.41 1.72
CA ASN A 79 -9.90 6.81 2.10
C ASN A 79 -9.73 7.69 0.86
N ASP A 80 -10.55 8.75 0.74
CA ASP A 80 -10.58 9.62 -0.43
C ASP A 80 -9.24 10.33 -0.65
N ASP A 81 -8.55 10.78 0.41
CA ASP A 81 -7.26 11.45 0.30
C ASP A 81 -6.19 10.51 -0.26
N LEU A 82 -6.20 9.22 0.15
CA LEU A 82 -5.29 8.22 -0.40
C LEU A 82 -5.59 7.95 -1.89
N ILE A 83 -6.87 7.86 -2.25
CA ILE A 83 -7.30 7.68 -3.64
C ILE A 83 -6.87 8.89 -4.47
N HIS A 84 -7.10 10.12 -3.97
CA HIS A 84 -6.72 11.36 -4.66
C HIS A 84 -5.20 11.52 -4.76
N PHE A 85 -4.42 11.03 -3.79
CA PHE A 85 -2.97 11.04 -3.91
C PHE A 85 -2.49 10.36 -5.20
N TRP A 86 -3.04 9.19 -5.50
CA TRP A 86 -2.67 8.43 -6.71
C TRP A 86 -3.33 8.98 -7.97
N SER A 87 -4.64 9.28 -7.91
CA SER A 87 -5.40 9.70 -9.08
C SER A 87 -4.96 11.07 -9.62
N ASP A 88 -4.60 12.03 -8.76
CA ASP A 88 -4.16 13.35 -9.18
C ASP A 88 -2.83 13.29 -9.95
N GLN A 89 -1.92 12.40 -9.57
CA GLN A 89 -0.69 12.18 -10.32
C GLN A 89 -0.98 11.59 -11.72
N LEU A 90 -1.93 10.66 -11.82
CA LEU A 90 -2.35 10.11 -13.10
C LEU A 90 -3.04 11.17 -13.97
N VAL A 91 -3.87 12.02 -13.37
CA VAL A 91 -4.49 13.18 -14.06
C VAL A 91 -3.42 14.14 -14.60
N ALA A 92 -2.39 14.44 -13.81
CA ALA A 92 -1.29 15.30 -14.24
C ALA A 92 -0.49 14.69 -15.42
N LEU A 93 -0.44 13.38 -15.52
CA LEU A 93 0.20 12.65 -16.61
C LEU A 93 -0.75 12.29 -17.77
N LYS A 94 -2.03 12.72 -17.71
CA LYS A 94 -3.04 12.39 -18.72
C LYS A 94 -2.60 12.67 -20.15
N PRO A 95 -1.93 13.80 -20.49
CA PRO A 95 -1.44 14.05 -21.84
C PRO A 95 -0.43 13.00 -22.35
N GLN A 96 0.30 12.34 -21.44
CA GLN A 96 1.22 11.24 -21.78
C GLN A 96 0.46 9.91 -21.87
N ILE A 97 -0.47 9.66 -20.93
CA ILE A 97 -1.28 8.43 -20.88
C ILE A 97 -2.18 8.31 -22.11
N ASP A 98 -2.64 9.43 -22.69
CA ASP A 98 -3.48 9.45 -23.90
C ASP A 98 -2.69 9.14 -25.19
N GLN A 99 -1.36 9.01 -25.11
CA GLN A 99 -0.59 8.55 -26.27
C GLN A 99 -0.76 7.05 -26.47
N PRO A 100 -0.92 6.57 -27.72
CA PRO A 100 -1.23 5.16 -27.99
C PRO A 100 -0.10 4.20 -27.62
N ASP A 101 1.12 4.70 -27.41
CA ASP A 101 2.31 3.94 -27.03
C ASP A 101 2.65 4.08 -25.52
N THR A 102 1.71 4.55 -24.71
CA THR A 102 1.86 4.67 -23.25
C THR A 102 0.89 3.76 -22.52
N LYS A 103 1.36 3.09 -21.46
CA LYS A 103 0.56 2.24 -20.59
C LYS A 103 0.86 2.48 -19.12
N VAL A 104 -0.19 2.49 -18.30
CA VAL A 104 -0.06 2.54 -16.83
C VAL A 104 -0.05 1.11 -16.28
N ILE A 105 0.93 0.78 -15.44
CA ILE A 105 0.94 -0.45 -14.63
C ILE A 105 0.68 -0.04 -13.18
N LEU A 106 -0.46 -0.49 -12.63
CA LEU A 106 -0.71 -0.40 -11.20
C LEU A 106 -0.22 -1.68 -10.54
N SER A 107 0.52 -1.56 -9.45
CA SER A 107 1.10 -2.73 -8.79
C SER A 107 0.95 -2.71 -7.27
N ALA A 108 1.04 -3.89 -6.68
CA ALA A 108 1.14 -4.13 -5.25
C ALA A 108 2.01 -5.36 -4.99
N HIS A 109 2.39 -5.56 -3.74
CA HIS A 109 3.15 -6.75 -3.34
C HIS A 109 2.33 -8.02 -3.59
N SER A 110 2.93 -9.00 -4.24
CA SER A 110 2.31 -10.31 -4.42
C SER A 110 2.27 -11.08 -3.08
N LEU A 111 1.28 -11.92 -2.91
CA LEU A 111 1.19 -12.87 -1.81
C LEU A 111 1.03 -14.30 -2.33
N PRO A 112 1.40 -15.33 -1.54
CA PRO A 112 1.12 -16.72 -1.88
C PRO A 112 -0.35 -16.97 -2.14
N MET A 113 -0.67 -17.68 -3.22
CA MET A 113 -2.06 -18.03 -3.55
C MET A 113 -2.76 -18.83 -2.46
N SER A 114 -2.03 -19.63 -1.67
CA SER A 114 -2.58 -20.36 -0.54
C SER A 114 -3.23 -19.46 0.52
N ILE A 115 -2.77 -18.22 0.66
CA ILE A 115 -3.37 -17.22 1.56
C ILE A 115 -4.70 -16.74 0.97
N ILE A 116 -4.73 -16.43 -0.31
CA ILE A 116 -5.93 -15.96 -1.03
C ILE A 116 -6.99 -17.07 -1.10
N ASP A 117 -6.57 -18.28 -1.44
CA ASP A 117 -7.45 -19.47 -1.48
C ASP A 117 -8.02 -19.79 -0.09
N GLY A 118 -7.34 -19.40 0.98
CA GLY A 118 -7.80 -19.45 2.37
C GLY A 118 -8.85 -18.38 2.75
N GLY A 119 -9.26 -17.51 1.81
CA GLY A 119 -10.29 -16.49 2.03
C GLY A 119 -9.77 -15.12 2.48
N ASP A 120 -8.47 -14.85 2.31
CA ASP A 120 -7.89 -13.53 2.61
C ASP A 120 -8.39 -12.49 1.59
N SER A 121 -8.86 -11.34 2.06
CA SER A 121 -9.43 -10.27 1.22
C SER A 121 -8.39 -9.39 0.51
N TYR A 122 -7.10 -9.61 0.74
CA TYR A 122 -6.04 -8.73 0.26
C TYR A 122 -6.12 -8.43 -1.24
N ARG A 123 -6.21 -9.48 -2.05
CA ARG A 123 -6.27 -9.33 -3.51
C ARG A 123 -7.47 -8.48 -3.95
N ASP A 124 -8.64 -8.77 -3.40
CA ASP A 124 -9.88 -8.08 -3.76
C ASP A 124 -9.83 -6.60 -3.36
N GLU A 125 -9.31 -6.30 -2.15
CA GLU A 125 -9.13 -4.93 -1.68
C GLU A 125 -8.15 -4.14 -2.53
N VAL A 126 -6.99 -4.72 -2.86
CA VAL A 126 -5.97 -4.10 -3.70
C VAL A 126 -6.52 -3.81 -5.10
N GLU A 127 -7.13 -4.80 -5.76
CA GLU A 127 -7.70 -4.62 -7.09
C GLU A 127 -8.85 -3.59 -7.09
N ALA A 128 -9.70 -3.59 -6.06
CA ALA A 128 -10.77 -2.60 -5.92
C ALA A 128 -10.23 -1.19 -5.74
N ASN A 129 -9.17 -1.02 -4.93
CA ASN A 129 -8.48 0.25 -4.76
C ASN A 129 -7.89 0.75 -6.08
N MET A 130 -7.12 -0.09 -6.79
CA MET A 130 -6.54 0.26 -8.09
C MET A 130 -7.60 0.67 -9.11
N ARG A 131 -8.72 -0.08 -9.21
CA ARG A 131 -9.85 0.27 -10.08
C ARG A 131 -10.49 1.60 -9.70
N THR A 132 -10.59 1.90 -8.40
CA THR A 132 -11.11 3.18 -7.91
C THR A 132 -10.17 4.33 -8.29
N VAL A 133 -8.86 4.16 -8.12
CA VAL A 133 -7.84 5.15 -8.50
C VAL A 133 -7.92 5.49 -9.99
N VAL A 134 -7.91 4.48 -10.87
CA VAL A 134 -7.96 4.73 -12.34
C VAL A 134 -9.29 5.30 -12.78
N LYS A 135 -10.39 4.88 -12.17
CA LYS A 135 -11.73 5.46 -12.42
C LYS A 135 -11.77 6.94 -12.02
N THR A 136 -11.23 7.29 -10.86
CA THR A 136 -11.15 8.67 -10.37
C THR A 136 -10.27 9.52 -11.27
N ALA A 137 -9.18 8.95 -11.80
CA ALA A 137 -8.30 9.62 -12.77
C ALA A 137 -8.88 9.69 -14.20
N GLY A 138 -10.03 9.06 -14.46
CA GLY A 138 -10.67 9.05 -15.78
C GLY A 138 -9.90 8.25 -16.84
N LEU A 139 -9.22 7.16 -16.44
CA LEU A 139 -8.56 6.26 -17.37
C LEU A 139 -9.55 5.22 -17.94
N THR A 140 -9.36 4.92 -19.21
CA THR A 140 -10.10 3.83 -19.89
C THR A 140 -9.40 2.47 -19.67
N PRO A 141 -10.12 1.34 -19.80
CA PRO A 141 -9.55 0.00 -19.55
C PRO A 141 -8.32 -0.35 -20.40
N ASP A 142 -8.20 0.25 -21.59
CA ASP A 142 -7.07 0.05 -22.49
C ASP A 142 -5.83 0.86 -22.11
N GLN A 143 -5.95 1.84 -21.21
CA GLN A 143 -4.84 2.70 -20.77
C GLN A 143 -4.05 2.12 -19.60
N TYR A 144 -4.56 1.10 -18.92
CA TYR A 144 -3.87 0.55 -17.75
C TYR A 144 -3.92 -0.98 -17.69
N THR A 145 -3.08 -1.54 -16.85
CA THR A 145 -3.13 -2.95 -16.43
C THR A 145 -2.77 -3.06 -14.96
N ILE A 146 -3.22 -4.14 -14.32
CA ILE A 146 -2.87 -4.50 -12.94
C ILE A 146 -1.85 -5.63 -12.98
N ALA A 147 -0.80 -5.50 -12.20
CA ALA A 147 0.24 -6.50 -12.07
C ALA A 147 0.77 -6.56 -10.63
N TRP A 148 1.56 -7.57 -10.32
CA TRP A 148 2.02 -7.83 -8.96
C TRP A 148 3.53 -7.87 -8.91
N GLN A 149 4.13 -7.36 -7.83
CA GLN A 149 5.57 -7.26 -7.65
C GLN A 149 6.06 -8.06 -6.44
N SER A 150 7.35 -8.22 -6.33
CA SER A 150 8.01 -8.78 -5.13
C SER A 150 7.55 -10.21 -4.78
N ALA A 151 7.15 -11.01 -5.76
CA ALA A 151 6.83 -12.42 -5.51
C ALA A 151 8.05 -13.16 -4.96
N GLY A 152 7.86 -13.95 -3.90
CA GLY A 152 8.94 -14.73 -3.31
C GLY A 152 9.47 -15.82 -4.27
N ARG A 153 10.77 -16.06 -4.23
CA ARG A 153 11.42 -17.11 -5.01
C ARG A 153 11.22 -18.50 -4.36
N THR A 154 9.97 -18.94 -4.30
CA THR A 154 9.55 -20.22 -3.71
C THR A 154 8.81 -21.06 -4.74
N GLU A 155 8.66 -22.35 -4.50
CA GLU A 155 7.93 -23.26 -5.40
C GLU A 155 6.41 -23.02 -5.39
N GLN A 156 5.88 -22.34 -4.37
CA GLN A 156 4.45 -22.06 -4.28
C GLN A 156 4.02 -20.99 -5.29
N LYS A 157 2.78 -21.10 -5.74
CA LYS A 157 2.18 -20.12 -6.64
C LYS A 157 1.89 -18.81 -5.89
N TRP A 158 2.22 -17.70 -6.50
CA TRP A 158 1.97 -16.33 -6.03
C TRP A 158 0.91 -15.63 -6.89
N ILE A 159 0.32 -14.56 -6.38
CA ILE A 159 -0.62 -13.73 -7.15
C ILE A 159 0.15 -13.14 -8.34
N GLY A 160 -0.45 -13.21 -9.51
CA GLY A 160 0.11 -12.66 -10.75
C GLY A 160 -0.96 -11.96 -11.59
N PRO A 161 -0.56 -11.44 -12.76
CA PRO A 161 0.74 -11.59 -13.42
C PRO A 161 1.86 -10.75 -12.79
N ASP A 162 3.11 -11.18 -12.97
CA ASP A 162 4.31 -10.46 -12.54
C ASP A 162 4.50 -9.16 -13.35
N PHE A 163 4.83 -8.06 -12.68
CA PHE A 163 4.84 -6.74 -13.31
C PHE A 163 6.02 -6.52 -14.26
N VAL A 164 7.17 -7.15 -14.04
CA VAL A 164 8.31 -7.11 -14.97
C VAL A 164 7.95 -7.83 -16.27
N THR A 165 7.38 -9.03 -16.15
CA THR A 165 6.89 -9.82 -17.28
C THR A 165 5.84 -9.07 -18.08
N VAL A 166 4.88 -8.43 -17.40
CA VAL A 166 3.85 -7.61 -18.04
C VAL A 166 4.47 -6.46 -18.81
N ALA A 167 5.41 -5.73 -18.19
CA ALA A 167 6.08 -4.60 -18.84
C ALA A 167 6.84 -5.01 -20.10
N GLN A 168 7.58 -6.13 -20.04
CA GLN A 168 8.30 -6.67 -21.20
C GLN A 168 7.35 -7.03 -22.33
N ASN A 169 6.24 -7.71 -22.03
CA ASN A 169 5.25 -8.09 -23.04
C ASN A 169 4.59 -6.85 -23.68
N LEU A 170 4.24 -5.84 -22.91
CA LEU A 170 3.69 -4.59 -23.43
C LEU A 170 4.63 -3.91 -24.44
N ILE A 171 5.93 -3.94 -24.18
CA ILE A 171 6.93 -3.35 -25.09
C ILE A 171 7.12 -4.22 -26.34
N GLU A 172 7.27 -5.53 -26.18
CA GLU A 172 7.63 -6.43 -27.28
C GLU A 172 6.44 -6.81 -28.17
N GLN A 173 5.25 -6.93 -27.60
CA GLN A 173 4.08 -7.44 -28.33
C GLN A 173 3.07 -6.34 -28.67
N ASP A 174 2.87 -5.36 -27.77
CA ASP A 174 1.86 -4.32 -27.91
C ASP A 174 2.45 -2.97 -28.39
N ASN A 175 3.76 -2.92 -28.67
CA ASN A 175 4.43 -1.73 -29.19
C ASN A 175 4.40 -0.52 -28.22
N ILE A 176 4.22 -0.77 -26.92
CA ILE A 176 4.27 0.27 -25.89
C ILE A 176 5.73 0.73 -25.74
N LYS A 177 5.92 2.04 -25.66
CA LYS A 177 7.24 2.66 -25.50
C LYS A 177 7.41 3.35 -24.15
N HIS A 178 6.31 3.72 -23.53
CA HIS A 178 6.33 4.41 -22.24
C HIS A 178 5.45 3.69 -21.23
N ILE A 179 6.04 3.26 -20.14
CA ILE A 179 5.35 2.66 -19.00
C ILE A 179 5.36 3.65 -17.84
N ILE A 180 4.16 3.90 -17.28
CA ILE A 180 3.98 4.68 -16.06
C ILE A 180 3.66 3.67 -14.95
N SER A 181 4.51 3.59 -13.92
CA SER A 181 4.34 2.67 -12.79
C SER A 181 3.74 3.38 -11.59
N ALA A 182 2.66 2.81 -11.06
CA ALA A 182 1.96 3.24 -9.85
C ALA A 182 1.89 2.09 -8.85
N SER A 183 2.78 2.09 -7.85
CA SER A 183 2.85 1.02 -6.83
C SER A 183 1.83 1.27 -5.70
N VAL A 184 0.54 1.20 -6.04
CA VAL A 184 -0.61 1.57 -5.19
C VAL A 184 -0.69 0.76 -3.88
N GLY A 185 -0.10 -0.44 -3.86
CA GLY A 185 -0.06 -1.28 -2.66
C GLY A 185 0.87 -0.81 -1.55
N PHE A 186 1.63 0.27 -1.76
CA PHE A 186 2.61 0.80 -0.82
C PHE A 186 2.34 2.27 -0.51
N ILE A 187 2.81 2.73 0.65
CA ILE A 187 2.61 4.11 1.09
C ILE A 187 3.91 4.91 1.25
N ASN A 188 5.05 4.29 1.05
CA ASN A 188 6.35 4.95 1.19
C ASN A 188 7.40 4.33 0.26
N ASP A 189 8.44 5.10 -0.02
CA ASP A 189 9.66 4.58 -0.59
C ASP A 189 10.31 3.63 0.43
N ASN A 190 10.48 2.39 0.02
CA ASN A 190 11.12 1.33 0.79
C ASN A 190 12.07 0.53 -0.11
N LEU A 191 12.77 -0.44 0.45
CA LEU A 191 13.74 -1.23 -0.31
C LEU A 191 13.11 -1.93 -1.53
N GLU A 192 11.89 -2.45 -1.38
CA GLU A 192 11.18 -3.14 -2.48
C GLU A 192 10.85 -2.16 -3.61
N ILE A 193 10.34 -0.97 -3.31
CA ILE A 193 10.04 0.06 -4.34
C ILE A 193 11.34 0.51 -5.03
N LEU A 194 12.37 0.83 -4.26
CA LEU A 194 13.63 1.34 -4.81
C LEU A 194 14.39 0.28 -5.60
N TYR A 195 14.26 -1.00 -5.27
CA TYR A 195 14.90 -2.08 -5.99
C TYR A 195 14.03 -2.61 -7.13
N ASP A 196 12.80 -3.06 -6.83
CA ASP A 196 11.97 -3.76 -7.82
C ASP A 196 11.50 -2.80 -8.93
N VAL A 197 11.21 -1.53 -8.61
CA VAL A 197 10.74 -0.55 -9.60
C VAL A 197 11.89 0.26 -10.21
N ASP A 198 12.73 0.91 -9.36
CA ASP A 198 13.73 1.86 -9.86
C ASP A 198 14.97 1.17 -10.44
N ILE A 199 15.19 -0.12 -10.13
CA ILE A 199 16.30 -0.90 -10.69
C ILE A 199 15.77 -2.00 -11.61
N GLU A 200 15.07 -3.01 -11.10
CA GLU A 200 14.72 -4.22 -11.86
C GLU A 200 13.74 -3.92 -13.00
N LEU A 201 12.58 -3.32 -12.70
CA LEU A 201 11.58 -2.96 -13.70
C LEU A 201 12.13 -1.95 -14.70
N LYS A 202 12.84 -0.93 -14.21
CA LYS A 202 13.47 0.09 -15.05
C LYS A 202 14.46 -0.54 -16.04
N GLN A 203 15.35 -1.39 -15.56
CA GLN A 203 16.32 -2.08 -16.42
C GLN A 203 15.64 -2.98 -17.45
N ALA A 204 14.59 -3.71 -17.04
CA ALA A 204 13.83 -4.57 -17.93
C ALA A 204 13.16 -3.78 -19.07
N ILE A 205 12.62 -2.59 -18.77
CA ILE A 205 11.99 -1.70 -19.74
C ILE A 205 13.03 -1.06 -20.67
N GLU A 206 14.10 -0.48 -20.10
CA GLU A 206 15.12 0.27 -20.87
C GLU A 206 15.92 -0.66 -21.80
N THR A 207 16.20 -1.90 -21.38
CA THR A 207 16.87 -2.91 -22.21
C THR A 207 16.06 -3.25 -23.47
N LYS A 208 14.74 -3.10 -23.42
CA LYS A 208 13.82 -3.29 -24.56
C LYS A 208 13.53 -1.99 -25.33
N GLY A 209 14.22 -0.90 -25.00
CA GLY A 209 14.06 0.40 -25.67
C GLY A 209 12.86 1.21 -25.19
N GLY A 210 12.21 0.81 -24.10
CA GLY A 210 11.13 1.54 -23.48
C GLY A 210 11.61 2.60 -22.49
N LYS A 211 10.66 3.39 -21.98
CA LYS A 211 10.85 4.41 -20.95
C LYS A 211 10.00 4.10 -19.74
N LEU A 212 10.53 4.27 -18.53
CA LEU A 212 9.77 4.21 -17.28
C LEU A 212 9.57 5.60 -16.69
N THR A 213 8.35 5.87 -16.23
CA THR A 213 8.04 6.95 -15.28
C THR A 213 7.39 6.32 -14.04
N ARG A 214 8.03 6.43 -12.88
CA ARG A 214 7.44 5.99 -11.62
C ARG A 214 6.70 7.16 -10.97
N LEU A 215 5.46 6.95 -10.49
CA LEU A 215 4.74 7.90 -9.66
C LEU A 215 5.45 8.06 -8.30
N GLN A 216 5.31 9.22 -7.71
CA GLN A 216 5.81 9.46 -6.35
C GLN A 216 5.06 8.60 -5.35
N MET A 217 5.77 8.15 -4.31
CA MET A 217 5.17 7.47 -3.18
C MET A 217 4.60 8.48 -2.18
N PRO A 218 3.56 8.10 -1.41
CA PRO A 218 2.95 9.01 -0.44
C PRO A 218 3.92 9.57 0.60
N ASN A 219 4.79 8.76 1.17
CA ASN A 219 5.79 9.17 2.18
C ASN A 219 5.19 10.04 3.30
N ASP A 220 5.49 11.34 3.30
CA ASP A 220 4.98 12.35 4.24
C ASP A 220 4.04 13.37 3.55
N ASP A 221 3.48 13.01 2.39
CA ASP A 221 2.53 13.87 1.68
C ASP A 221 1.33 14.24 2.57
N PRO A 222 0.90 15.51 2.55
CA PRO A 222 -0.25 15.98 3.32
C PRO A 222 -1.53 15.13 3.16
N LYS A 223 -1.75 14.52 1.98
CA LYS A 223 -2.91 13.64 1.76
C LYS A 223 -2.78 12.34 2.54
N LEU A 224 -1.59 11.72 2.63
CA LEU A 224 -1.39 10.56 3.48
C LEU A 224 -1.61 10.90 4.96
N ILE A 225 -1.06 12.03 5.41
CA ILE A 225 -1.25 12.49 6.79
C ILE A 225 -2.74 12.75 7.08
N SER A 226 -3.46 13.35 6.14
CA SER A 226 -4.91 13.57 6.24
C SER A 226 -5.67 12.25 6.31
N ALA A 227 -5.33 11.27 5.47
CA ALA A 227 -5.93 9.95 5.46
C ALA A 227 -5.75 9.22 6.80
N LEU A 228 -4.54 9.22 7.35
CA LEU A 228 -4.23 8.61 8.65
C LEU A 228 -4.98 9.32 9.80
N LYS A 229 -5.03 10.66 9.78
CA LYS A 229 -5.81 11.43 10.74
C LYS A 229 -7.30 11.07 10.67
N ALA A 230 -7.86 11.02 9.47
CA ALA A 230 -9.26 10.67 9.28
C ALA A 230 -9.59 9.28 9.82
N GLU A 231 -8.67 8.30 9.66
CA GLU A 231 -8.84 6.96 10.20
C GLU A 231 -8.81 6.95 11.74
N VAL A 232 -7.87 7.68 12.38
CA VAL A 232 -7.88 7.85 13.86
C VAL A 232 -9.22 8.40 14.35
N LEU A 233 -9.69 9.48 13.73
CA LEU A 233 -10.95 10.13 14.15
C LEU A 233 -12.19 9.26 13.90
N LYS A 234 -12.16 8.43 12.87
CA LYS A 234 -13.20 7.43 12.59
C LYS A 234 -13.24 6.36 13.69
N LEU A 235 -12.08 5.81 14.06
CA LEU A 235 -11.96 4.81 15.14
C LEU A 235 -12.33 5.37 16.50
N ALA A 236 -12.03 6.65 16.76
CA ALA A 236 -12.38 7.31 18.02
C ALA A 236 -13.90 7.56 18.21
N LYS A 237 -14.69 7.46 17.13
CA LYS A 237 -16.15 7.64 17.16
C LYS A 237 -16.91 6.30 17.19
N ALA A 238 -16.22 5.18 16.93
CA ALA A 238 -16.80 3.85 16.87
C ALA A 238 -16.92 3.22 18.28
#